data_bfaf1b5db66b60e3600eda51732c81d1
#
_entry.id   bfaf1b5db66b60e3600eda51732c81d1
#
_cell.length_a   1.000
_cell.length_b   1.000
_cell.length_c   1.000
_cell.angle_alpha   90.00
_cell.angle_beta   90.00
_cell.angle_gamma   90.00
#
_symmetry.space_group_name_H-M   'P 1'
#
loop_
_entity.id
_entity.type
_entity.pdbx_description
1 polymer ?
#
loop_
_entity_poly.entity_id
_entity_poly.type
_entity_poly.pdbx_seq_one_letter_code
_entity_poly.pdbx_strand_id
1 'polypeptide(L)'
;MKLNVGVFFGGESVEHEVSIISAHQAMEALDKNKYNVIPVYITKGRKLFVGEDLWDMNNYKDLKALKEKLTQVSLVLEDNKVVIKPVKTSLFSKKELGTI
;
A
#
# COMPACT_ATOMS: atom_id res chain seq x y z
N MET A 1 -6.02 -21.07 3.28
CA MET A 1 -5.05 -20.02 3.67
C MET A 1 -4.83 -19.09 2.50
N LYS A 2 -4.99 -17.79 2.71
CA LYS A 2 -4.77 -16.80 1.66
C LYS A 2 -3.31 -16.37 1.60
N LEU A 3 -2.79 -16.22 0.40
CA LEU A 3 -1.47 -15.61 0.20
C LEU A 3 -1.60 -14.09 0.25
N ASN A 4 -0.63 -13.44 0.88
CA ASN A 4 -0.57 -11.98 0.89
C ASN A 4 0.10 -11.50 -0.40
N VAL A 5 -0.58 -10.60 -1.11
CA VAL A 5 -0.08 -10.01 -2.35
C VAL A 5 -0.01 -8.51 -2.17
N GLY A 6 1.19 -7.96 -2.21
CA GLY A 6 1.39 -6.52 -2.19
C GLY A 6 1.31 -5.97 -3.61
N VAL A 7 0.46 -4.97 -3.82
CA VAL A 7 0.34 -4.28 -5.10
C VAL A 7 0.91 -2.87 -4.94
N PHE A 8 2.08 -2.65 -5.51
CA PHE A 8 2.81 -1.39 -5.41
C PHE A 8 2.50 -0.51 -6.61
N PHE A 9 2.14 0.72 -6.38
CA PHE A 9 1.78 1.63 -7.47
C PHE A 9 2.06 3.09 -7.12
N GLY A 10 2.00 3.96 -8.13
CA GLY A 10 2.35 5.37 -8.01
C GLY A 10 3.80 5.61 -8.44
N GLY A 11 4.59 6.21 -7.56
CA GLY A 11 6.01 6.47 -7.80
C GLY A 11 6.29 7.83 -8.44
N GLU A 12 7.55 8.06 -8.78
CA GLU A 12 8.01 9.35 -9.34
C GLU A 12 7.79 9.49 -10.84
N SER A 13 7.30 8.45 -11.50
CA SER A 13 7.06 8.45 -12.94
C SER A 13 6.07 9.55 -13.35
N VAL A 14 6.25 10.07 -14.56
CA VAL A 14 5.24 10.93 -15.18
C VAL A 14 3.92 10.19 -15.39
N GLU A 15 3.96 8.87 -15.34
CA GLU A 15 2.79 8.00 -15.46
C GLU A 15 2.17 7.65 -14.10
N HIS A 16 2.43 8.46 -13.08
CA HIS A 16 1.94 8.21 -11.71
C HIS A 16 0.43 7.94 -11.68
N GLU A 17 -0.37 8.77 -12.34
CA GLU A 17 -1.82 8.61 -12.38
C GLU A 17 -2.25 7.36 -13.14
N VAL A 18 -1.58 7.03 -14.24
CA VAL A 18 -1.84 5.82 -15.00
C VAL A 18 -1.53 4.59 -14.15
N SER A 19 -0.45 4.65 -13.37
CA SER A 19 -0.09 3.57 -12.45
C SER A 19 -1.18 3.31 -11.42
N ILE A 20 -1.82 4.36 -10.89
CA ILE A 20 -2.92 4.24 -9.93
C ILE A 20 -4.10 3.52 -10.59
N ILE A 21 -4.49 3.92 -11.78
CA ILE A 21 -5.61 3.31 -12.51
C ILE A 21 -5.32 1.84 -12.80
N SER A 22 -4.14 1.54 -13.32
CA SER A 22 -3.74 0.18 -13.67
C SER A 22 -3.70 -0.71 -12.44
N ALA A 23 -3.22 -0.20 -11.32
CA ALA A 23 -3.17 -0.96 -10.07
C ALA A 23 -4.56 -1.32 -9.57
N HIS A 24 -5.52 -0.40 -9.66
CA HIS A 24 -6.88 -0.67 -9.25
C HIS A 24 -7.52 -1.76 -10.11
N GLN A 25 -7.28 -1.72 -11.41
CA GLN A 25 -7.76 -2.77 -12.30
C GLN A 25 -7.15 -4.12 -11.95
N ALA A 26 -5.86 -4.16 -11.65
CA ALA A 26 -5.17 -5.39 -11.25
C ALA A 26 -5.69 -5.92 -9.92
N MET A 27 -5.89 -5.04 -8.94
CA MET A 27 -6.37 -5.45 -7.62
C MET A 27 -7.79 -6.01 -7.69
N GLU A 28 -8.64 -5.44 -8.54
CA GLU A 28 -9.99 -5.95 -8.73
C GLU A 28 -10.03 -7.29 -9.45
N ALA A 29 -9.06 -7.53 -10.33
CA ALA A 29 -8.94 -8.78 -11.08
C ALA A 29 -8.43 -9.95 -10.22
N LEU A 30 -7.77 -9.67 -9.10
CA LEU A 30 -7.26 -10.73 -8.22
C LEU A 30 -8.39 -11.42 -7.47
N ASP A 31 -8.28 -12.75 -7.34
CA ASP A 31 -9.23 -13.55 -6.60
C ASP A 31 -9.05 -13.36 -5.10
N LYS A 32 -9.95 -12.61 -4.49
CA LYS A 32 -9.87 -12.28 -3.07
C LYS A 32 -10.19 -13.45 -2.14
N ASN A 33 -10.63 -14.57 -2.70
CA ASN A 33 -10.75 -15.81 -1.95
C ASN A 33 -9.41 -16.53 -1.82
N LYS A 34 -8.49 -16.29 -2.75
CA LYS A 34 -7.15 -16.89 -2.76
C LYS A 34 -6.08 -15.96 -2.22
N TYR A 35 -6.27 -14.65 -2.39
CA TYR A 35 -5.26 -13.66 -2.08
C TYR A 35 -5.78 -12.61 -1.13
N ASN A 36 -4.94 -12.26 -0.16
CA ASN A 36 -5.15 -11.09 0.67
C ASN A 36 -4.37 -9.94 0.00
N VAL A 37 -5.09 -9.03 -0.64
CA VAL A 37 -4.49 -7.97 -1.44
C VAL A 37 -4.18 -6.77 -0.56
N ILE A 38 -2.92 -6.35 -0.56
CA ILE A 38 -2.44 -5.21 0.23
C ILE A 38 -1.99 -4.12 -0.75
N PRO A 39 -2.80 -3.08 -0.98
CA PRO A 39 -2.37 -1.97 -1.82
C PRO A 39 -1.32 -1.14 -1.09
N VAL A 40 -0.23 -0.80 -1.78
CA VAL A 40 0.84 0.02 -1.26
C VAL A 40 1.05 1.19 -2.21
N TYR A 41 0.70 2.38 -1.76
CA TYR A 41 0.86 3.59 -2.56
C TYR A 41 2.26 4.18 -2.36
N ILE A 42 2.95 4.41 -3.47
CA ILE A 42 4.28 5.02 -3.49
C ILE A 42 4.10 6.49 -3.90
N THR A 43 4.52 7.42 -3.03
CA THR A 43 4.47 8.84 -3.35
C THR A 43 5.59 9.21 -4.32
N LYS A 44 5.49 10.42 -4.89
CA LYS A 44 6.57 10.96 -5.72
C LYS A 44 7.88 11.16 -4.94
N GLY A 45 7.80 11.26 -3.62
CA GLY A 45 8.97 11.31 -2.75
C GLY A 45 9.48 9.95 -2.30
N ARG A 46 9.01 8.87 -2.91
CA ARG A 46 9.39 7.47 -2.61
C ARG A 46 9.01 6.98 -1.23
N LYS A 47 8.00 7.58 -0.62
CA LYS A 47 7.45 7.10 0.64
C LYS A 47 6.32 6.12 0.36
N LEU A 48 6.20 5.11 1.22
CA LEU A 48 5.19 4.05 1.06
C LEU A 48 4.06 4.26 2.06
N PHE A 49 2.83 4.12 1.60
CA PHE A 49 1.64 4.26 2.43
C PHE A 49 0.68 3.10 2.20
N VAL A 50 0.02 2.66 3.26
CA VAL A 50 -1.03 1.64 3.20
C VAL A 50 -2.30 2.14 3.89
N GLY A 51 -3.43 1.54 3.56
CA GLY A 51 -4.71 1.84 4.19
C GLY A 51 -5.87 1.48 3.28
N GLU A 52 -7.05 1.30 3.88
CA GLU A 52 -8.27 0.95 3.14
C GLU A 52 -8.72 2.05 2.18
N ASP A 53 -8.39 3.30 2.48
CA ASP A 53 -8.75 4.43 1.62
C ASP A 53 -8.11 4.34 0.24
N LEU A 54 -7.08 3.50 0.06
CA LEU A 54 -6.45 3.28 -1.23
C LEU A 54 -7.36 2.54 -2.23
N TRP A 55 -8.40 1.88 -1.75
CA TRP A 55 -9.34 1.17 -2.60
C TRP A 55 -10.33 2.09 -3.32
N ASP A 56 -10.53 3.31 -2.83
CA ASP A 56 -11.48 4.25 -3.41
C ASP A 56 -10.77 5.25 -4.33
N MET A 57 -11.04 5.15 -5.63
CA MET A 57 -10.45 6.03 -6.64
C MET A 57 -10.74 7.52 -6.39
N ASN A 58 -11.86 7.85 -5.75
CA ASN A 58 -12.21 9.23 -5.47
C ASN A 58 -11.25 9.89 -4.48
N ASN A 59 -10.61 9.11 -3.62
CA ASN A 59 -9.68 9.64 -2.64
C ASN A 59 -8.41 10.19 -3.28
N TYR A 60 -8.10 9.79 -4.51
CA TYR A 60 -6.88 10.23 -5.20
C TYR A 60 -7.01 11.62 -5.81
N LYS A 61 -8.18 12.24 -5.74
CA LYS A 61 -8.38 13.62 -6.21
C LYS A 61 -7.66 14.63 -5.33
N ASP A 62 -7.45 14.31 -4.07
CA ASP A 62 -6.69 15.14 -3.14
C ASP A 62 -5.66 14.24 -2.43
N LEU A 63 -4.46 14.18 -2.98
CA LEU A 63 -3.41 13.30 -2.49
C LEU A 63 -2.94 13.69 -1.08
N LYS A 64 -2.98 14.98 -0.75
CA LYS A 64 -2.59 15.42 0.58
C LYS A 64 -3.57 14.92 1.64
N ALA A 65 -4.87 15.06 1.40
CA ALA A 65 -5.89 14.55 2.30
C ALA A 65 -5.84 13.03 2.39
N LEU A 66 -5.60 12.35 1.28
CA LEU A 66 -5.46 10.90 1.25
C LEU A 66 -4.31 10.45 2.15
N LYS A 67 -3.13 11.07 2.02
CA LYS A 67 -1.96 10.68 2.83
C LYS A 67 -2.20 10.85 4.33
N GLU A 68 -3.03 11.81 4.73
CA GLU A 68 -3.36 12.02 6.13
C GLU A 68 -4.18 10.85 6.71
N LYS A 69 -4.92 10.16 5.87
CA LYS A 69 -5.72 8.99 6.27
C LYS A 69 -4.94 7.68 6.24
N LEU A 70 -3.80 7.67 5.58
CA LEU A 70 -3.00 6.47 5.39
C LEU A 70 -1.91 6.36 6.44
N THR A 71 -1.36 5.14 6.55
CA THR A 71 -0.23 4.88 7.43
C THR A 71 1.04 4.77 6.60
N GLN A 72 2.04 5.60 6.91
CA GLN A 72 3.35 5.50 6.27
C GLN A 72 4.06 4.25 6.77
N VAL A 73 4.61 3.48 5.84
CA VAL A 73 5.25 2.20 6.17
C VAL A 73 6.62 2.09 5.53
N SER A 74 7.40 1.12 6.02
CA SER A 74 8.62 0.66 5.39
C SER A 74 8.56 -0.85 5.22
N LEU A 75 9.37 -1.36 4.29
CA LEU A 75 9.50 -2.79 4.08
C LEU A 75 10.75 -3.26 4.82
N VAL A 76 10.59 -4.32 5.61
CA VAL A 76 11.66 -4.89 6.42
C VAL A 76 11.75 -6.38 6.11
N LEU A 77 12.98 -6.87 5.91
CA LEU A 77 13.22 -8.29 5.71
C LEU A 77 13.43 -8.95 7.08
N GLU A 78 12.52 -9.85 7.46
CA GLU A 78 12.60 -10.62 8.69
C GLU A 78 12.30 -12.09 8.39
N ASP A 79 13.16 -12.99 8.87
CA ASP A 79 13.00 -14.43 8.68
C ASP A 79 12.72 -14.83 7.22
N ASN A 80 13.44 -14.21 6.29
CA ASN A 80 13.28 -14.39 4.84
C ASN A 80 11.90 -13.98 4.30
N LYS A 81 11.18 -13.13 5.04
CA LYS A 81 9.89 -12.58 4.62
C LYS A 81 9.95 -11.07 4.57
N VAL A 82 9.23 -10.49 3.62
CA VAL A 82 9.10 -9.03 3.53
C VAL A 82 7.91 -8.62 4.39
N VAL A 83 8.18 -7.81 5.40
CA VAL A 83 7.19 -7.37 6.39
C VAL A 83 6.93 -5.87 6.23
N ILE A 84 5.67 -5.49 6.26
CA ILE A 84 5.25 -4.08 6.20
C ILE A 84 5.11 -3.58 7.64
N LYS A 85 5.91 -2.57 7.99
CA LYS A 85 5.89 -1.98 9.34
C LYS A 85 5.64 -0.48 9.30
N PRO A 86 4.88 0.07 10.27
CA PRO A 86 4.69 1.51 10.36
C PRO A 86 6.03 2.23 10.57
N VAL A 87 6.22 3.34 9.89
CA VAL A 87 7.43 4.15 10.03
C VAL A 87 7.41 4.93 11.35
N LYS A 88 6.24 5.46 11.72
CA LYS A 88 6.08 6.13 12.99
C LYS A 88 5.62 5.13 14.04
N THR A 89 6.57 4.67 14.85
CA THR A 89 6.23 3.85 16.01
C THR A 89 5.96 4.77 17.19
N SER A 90 4.70 4.92 17.57
CA SER A 90 4.42 5.30 18.95
C SER A 90 4.85 4.13 19.83
N LEU A 91 5.05 4.38 21.11
CA LEU A 91 5.45 3.34 22.06
C LEU A 91 4.54 2.10 22.05
N PHE A 92 3.36 2.23 21.49
CA PHE A 92 2.33 1.20 21.50
C PHE A 92 2.07 0.53 20.14
N SER A 93 2.73 0.96 19.08
CA SER A 93 2.44 0.41 17.76
C SER A 93 3.68 -0.17 17.09
N LYS A 94 4.08 -1.34 17.57
CA LYS A 94 5.03 -2.20 16.85
C LYS A 94 4.28 -3.30 16.10
N LYS A 95 3.09 -2.97 15.62
CA LYS A 95 2.24 -3.96 14.99
C LYS A 95 2.56 -4.10 13.51
N GLU A 96 2.75 -5.33 13.07
CA GLU A 96 2.88 -5.62 11.65
C GLU A 96 1.58 -5.28 10.93
N LEU A 97 1.69 -4.62 9.77
CA LEU A 97 0.54 -4.33 8.92
C LEU A 97 0.35 -5.37 7.84
N GLY A 98 1.33 -6.22 7.64
CA GLY A 98 1.24 -7.31 6.70
C GLY A 98 2.58 -7.95 6.41
N THR A 99 2.54 -9.14 5.86
CA THR A 99 3.71 -9.88 5.37
C THR A 99 3.45 -10.26 3.93
N ILE A 100 4.37 -9.89 3.09
CA ILE A 100 4.28 -10.17 1.66
C ILE A 100 5.07 -11.41 1.30
#